data_6193c3f8af0665f0fac78447994a283e
#
_entry.id   6193c3f8af0665f0fac78447994a283e
#
_cell.length_a   1.000
_cell.length_b   1.000
_cell.length_c   1.000
_cell.angle_alpha   90.00
_cell.angle_beta   90.00
_cell.angle_gamma   90.00
#
_symmetry.space_group_name_H-M   'P 1'
#
loop_
_entity.id
_entity.type
_entity.pdbx_description
1 polymer ?
#
loop_
_entity_poly.entity_id
_entity_poly.type
_entity_poly.pdbx_seq_one_letter_code
_entity_poly.pdbx_strand_id
1 'polypeptide(L)'
;PSFENSETLMGKYGEEGDRLIFKILNSGDYLAKANDEFLTEKNSTKLTSSISEKALRYDLTVPFARYVVQHQNEITFPFKRYQIQPVWRADRPQKGRFREFFQCDADVVGSTSLWQEVELVQLYDAVFTELGIDGVVIKINNRKILAGIAEVIGAKDKLIDFTVALDKLDKIGEDGVVKEMLEKGISETAIEKIRPLLHLSGSIESKLEDLAKLLSDSQEGMKGVEELGFITSKIESLGLGKTILDLDVTLARGLNYYTGAIFEVAAPASVGLGSIGGGGRYDDLTGIFGLKNISGVGISFGLVRIYLVLEALNLFPETVNSVAKALFLNYGEEESLFAMQAITKLRASRMTVELYPDTAKT
;
A
#
# COMPACT_ATOMS: atom_id res chain seq x y z
N PRO A 1 5.78 5.40 16.51
CA PRO A 1 5.63 4.28 17.45
C PRO A 1 5.02 3.05 16.78
N SER A 2 5.21 1.85 17.34
CA SER A 2 4.61 0.61 16.83
C SER A 2 3.13 0.52 17.15
N PHE A 3 2.68 1.19 18.20
CA PHE A 3 1.28 1.29 18.56
C PHE A 3 0.85 2.72 18.74
N GLU A 4 -0.41 2.97 18.44
CA GLU A 4 -1.09 4.25 18.45
C GLU A 4 -2.27 4.21 19.42
N ASN A 5 -2.85 5.36 19.72
CA ASN A 5 -4.17 5.40 20.37
C ASN A 5 -5.20 4.74 19.44
N SER A 6 -6.08 3.92 19.99
CA SER A 6 -7.14 3.26 19.21
C SER A 6 -7.99 4.29 18.45
N GLU A 7 -8.30 5.43 19.04
CA GLU A 7 -9.04 6.55 18.41
C GLU A 7 -8.33 7.15 17.19
N THR A 8 -6.98 7.09 17.15
CA THR A 8 -6.20 7.55 16.00
C THR A 8 -6.45 6.69 14.76
N LEU A 9 -6.67 5.40 14.94
CA LEU A 9 -6.77 4.42 13.87
C LEU A 9 -8.22 4.08 13.50
N MET A 10 -9.10 3.91 14.50
CA MET A 10 -10.47 3.48 14.29
C MET A 10 -11.28 4.49 13.46
N GLY A 11 -12.09 3.98 12.54
CA GLY A 11 -12.92 4.79 11.64
C GLY A 11 -12.16 5.43 10.46
N LYS A 12 -10.88 5.12 10.27
CA LYS A 12 -10.05 5.73 9.20
C LYS A 12 -9.91 4.82 7.98
N TYR A 13 -10.07 3.53 8.15
CA TYR A 13 -9.82 2.52 7.12
C TYR A 13 -11.10 1.89 6.55
N GLY A 14 -12.27 2.38 6.97
CA GLY A 14 -13.56 1.77 6.66
C GLY A 14 -13.82 0.54 7.54
N GLU A 15 -15.04 -0.01 7.44
CA GLU A 15 -15.51 -1.09 8.31
C GLU A 15 -14.65 -2.35 8.21
N GLU A 16 -14.22 -2.71 7.01
CA GLU A 16 -13.36 -3.86 6.78
C GLU A 16 -11.98 -3.65 7.39
N GLY A 17 -11.35 -2.48 7.14
CA GLY A 17 -10.03 -2.17 7.70
C GLY A 17 -10.03 -2.10 9.22
N ASP A 18 -11.07 -1.54 9.81
CA ASP A 18 -11.20 -1.41 11.27
C ASP A 18 -11.29 -2.78 11.97
N ARG A 19 -11.87 -3.80 11.31
CA ARG A 19 -11.89 -5.18 11.79
C ARG A 19 -10.50 -5.82 11.81
N LEU A 20 -9.60 -5.36 10.94
CA LEU A 20 -8.25 -5.90 10.81
C LEU A 20 -7.24 -5.23 11.76
N ILE A 21 -7.62 -4.21 12.51
CA ILE A 21 -6.74 -3.56 13.49
C ILE A 21 -6.56 -4.46 14.70
N PHE A 22 -5.31 -4.82 15.02
CA PHE A 22 -4.96 -5.50 16.25
C PHE A 22 -5.09 -4.54 17.44
N LYS A 23 -5.97 -4.87 18.38
CA LYS A 23 -6.21 -4.12 19.61
C LYS A 23 -5.33 -4.65 20.71
N ILE A 24 -4.79 -3.75 21.56
CA ILE A 24 -3.93 -4.10 22.69
C ILE A 24 -4.72 -3.90 23.96
N LEU A 25 -4.89 -4.95 24.74
CA LEU A 25 -5.55 -4.87 26.05
C LEU A 25 -4.77 -3.91 26.96
N ASN A 26 -5.49 -3.13 27.76
CA ASN A 26 -4.89 -2.27 28.76
C ASN A 26 -4.08 -3.09 29.77
N SER A 27 -2.97 -2.56 30.24
CA SER A 27 -2.13 -3.25 31.22
C SER A 27 -2.80 -3.39 32.59
N GLY A 28 -2.47 -4.44 33.32
CA GLY A 28 -3.06 -4.74 34.62
C GLY A 28 -4.44 -5.36 34.51
N ASP A 29 -5.35 -4.99 35.40
CA ASP A 29 -6.75 -5.45 35.31
C ASP A 29 -7.50 -4.65 34.22
N TYR A 30 -7.48 -5.19 33.01
CA TYR A 30 -8.09 -4.55 31.84
C TYR A 30 -9.63 -4.54 31.90
N LEU A 31 -10.24 -5.30 32.81
CA LEU A 31 -11.69 -5.27 33.02
C LEU A 31 -12.12 -4.26 34.08
N ALA A 32 -11.21 -3.70 34.87
CA ALA A 32 -11.54 -2.77 35.96
C ALA A 32 -12.35 -1.54 35.50
N LYS A 33 -12.20 -1.11 34.24
CA LYS A 33 -12.94 0.01 33.64
C LYS A 33 -13.94 -0.46 32.56
N ALA A 34 -14.16 -1.77 32.44
CA ALA A 34 -15.08 -2.31 31.46
C ALA A 34 -16.52 -1.90 31.75
N ASN A 35 -17.30 -1.63 30.72
CA ASN A 35 -18.72 -1.38 30.88
C ASN A 35 -19.45 -2.72 31.06
N ASP A 36 -20.08 -2.93 32.22
CA ASP A 36 -20.74 -4.18 32.58
C ASP A 36 -21.90 -4.55 31.62
N GLU A 37 -22.63 -3.57 31.10
CA GLU A 37 -23.69 -3.78 30.13
C GLU A 37 -23.14 -4.38 28.85
N PHE A 38 -22.09 -3.77 28.27
CA PHE A 38 -21.46 -4.25 27.04
C PHE A 38 -20.75 -5.59 27.22
N LEU A 39 -20.24 -5.85 28.41
CA LEU A 39 -19.65 -7.15 28.77
C LEU A 39 -20.73 -8.24 28.84
N THR A 40 -21.85 -7.96 29.46
CA THR A 40 -23.00 -8.87 29.59
C THR A 40 -23.63 -9.16 28.23
N GLU A 41 -23.80 -8.12 27.40
CA GLU A 41 -24.30 -8.24 26.03
C GLU A 41 -23.29 -8.90 25.05
N LYS A 42 -22.04 -9.13 25.48
CA LYS A 42 -20.94 -9.58 24.63
C LYS A 42 -20.71 -8.66 23.41
N ASN A 43 -20.98 -7.37 23.57
CA ASN A 43 -20.77 -6.38 22.51
C ASN A 43 -19.30 -5.94 22.46
N SER A 44 -18.48 -6.74 21.76
CA SER A 44 -17.04 -6.50 21.67
C SER A 44 -16.67 -5.15 21.07
N THR A 45 -17.45 -4.64 20.13
CA THR A 45 -17.19 -3.34 19.47
C THR A 45 -17.30 -2.19 20.45
N LYS A 46 -18.39 -2.15 21.24
CA LYS A 46 -18.59 -1.11 22.25
C LYS A 46 -17.65 -1.29 23.46
N LEU A 47 -17.39 -2.55 23.85
CA LEU A 47 -16.50 -2.87 24.96
C LEU A 47 -15.06 -2.47 24.70
N THR A 48 -14.59 -2.57 23.45
CA THR A 48 -13.19 -2.29 23.06
C THR A 48 -12.72 -0.93 23.53
N SER A 49 -13.52 0.11 23.47
CA SER A 49 -13.12 1.47 23.88
C SER A 49 -12.72 1.57 25.37
N SER A 50 -13.26 0.72 26.23
CA SER A 50 -12.97 0.73 27.67
C SER A 50 -11.81 -0.19 28.07
N ILE A 51 -11.49 -1.21 27.26
CA ILE A 51 -10.48 -2.24 27.58
C ILE A 51 -9.22 -2.18 26.72
N SER A 52 -9.21 -1.35 25.67
CA SER A 52 -8.13 -1.24 24.67
C SER A 52 -7.95 0.20 24.24
N GLU A 53 -7.15 0.97 24.96
CA GLU A 53 -6.80 2.33 24.62
C GLU A 53 -5.77 2.42 23.47
N LYS A 54 -5.05 1.33 23.21
CA LYS A 54 -3.98 1.24 22.23
C LYS A 54 -4.26 0.13 21.20
N ALA A 55 -3.73 0.35 20.01
CA ALA A 55 -3.77 -0.62 18.93
C ALA A 55 -2.45 -0.63 18.15
N LEU A 56 -2.13 -1.73 17.49
CA LEU A 56 -0.99 -1.77 16.58
C LEU A 56 -1.32 -0.96 15.32
N ARG A 57 -0.36 -0.19 14.83
CA ARG A 57 -0.56 0.61 13.62
C ARG A 57 -0.86 -0.28 12.42
N TYR A 58 -1.90 0.08 11.68
CA TYR A 58 -2.38 -0.63 10.52
C TYR A 58 -1.61 -0.28 9.24
N ASP A 59 -1.17 0.99 9.14
CA ASP A 59 -0.34 1.55 8.09
C ASP A 59 0.65 2.57 8.66
N LEU A 60 1.43 3.21 7.79
CA LEU A 60 2.34 4.29 8.16
C LEU A 60 1.76 5.68 7.83
N THR A 61 0.70 5.77 7.02
CA THR A 61 0.17 7.04 6.49
C THR A 61 -0.69 7.77 7.53
N VAL A 62 -1.62 7.08 8.23
CA VAL A 62 -2.46 7.71 9.26
C VAL A 62 -1.60 8.21 10.45
N PRO A 63 -0.66 7.41 11.01
CA PRO A 63 0.28 7.91 12.01
C PRO A 63 1.15 9.06 11.52
N PHE A 64 1.52 9.08 10.24
CA PHE A 64 2.28 10.16 9.64
C PHE A 64 1.47 11.45 9.55
N ALA A 65 0.21 11.39 9.11
CA ALA A 65 -0.67 12.55 9.07
C ALA A 65 -0.83 13.18 10.46
N ARG A 66 -1.00 12.36 11.50
CA ARG A 66 -1.01 12.84 12.90
C ARG A 66 0.31 13.50 13.29
N TYR A 67 1.45 12.91 12.92
CA TYR A 67 2.77 13.48 13.17
C TYR A 67 2.92 14.86 12.51
N VAL A 68 2.53 15.00 11.24
CA VAL A 68 2.57 16.28 10.51
C VAL A 68 1.77 17.35 11.24
N VAL A 69 0.57 17.03 11.74
CA VAL A 69 -0.26 17.98 12.49
C VAL A 69 0.40 18.39 13.80
N GLN A 70 0.97 17.44 14.54
CA GLN A 70 1.63 17.73 15.83
C GLN A 70 2.89 18.58 15.67
N HIS A 71 3.59 18.48 14.54
CA HIS A 71 4.86 19.16 14.28
C HIS A 71 4.74 20.22 13.17
N GLN A 72 3.53 20.70 12.84
CA GLN A 72 3.27 21.62 11.73
C GLN A 72 4.09 22.92 11.80
N ASN A 73 4.44 23.37 12.98
CA ASN A 73 5.25 24.58 13.19
C ASN A 73 6.77 24.34 13.05
N GLU A 74 7.19 23.09 12.99
CA GLU A 74 8.60 22.67 12.86
C GLU A 74 8.92 22.17 11.44
N ILE A 75 7.88 21.80 10.68
CA ILE A 75 7.99 21.22 9.35
C ILE A 75 7.92 22.34 8.28
N THR A 76 8.86 22.30 7.36
CA THR A 76 8.80 23.13 6.13
C THR A 76 8.05 22.39 5.04
N PHE A 77 6.99 22.98 4.49
CA PHE A 77 6.22 22.42 3.38
C PHE A 77 6.76 22.88 2.02
N PRO A 78 6.68 22.04 0.96
CA PRO A 78 6.25 20.65 0.98
C PRO A 78 7.25 19.75 1.72
N PHE A 79 6.73 18.84 2.54
CA PHE A 79 7.52 17.92 3.34
C PHE A 79 7.56 16.54 2.69
N LYS A 80 8.74 16.09 2.33
CA LYS A 80 8.99 14.76 1.75
C LYS A 80 9.61 13.85 2.81
N ARG A 81 9.09 12.63 2.93
CA ARG A 81 9.65 11.63 3.83
C ARG A 81 9.63 10.25 3.19
N TYR A 82 10.49 9.36 3.63
CA TYR A 82 10.29 7.93 3.48
C TYR A 82 10.34 7.26 4.86
N GLN A 83 9.69 6.11 4.97
CA GLN A 83 9.63 5.34 6.20
C GLN A 83 9.54 3.85 5.89
N ILE A 84 10.44 3.06 6.50
CA ILE A 84 10.49 1.61 6.32
C ILE A 84 10.32 0.99 7.70
N GLN A 85 9.13 0.50 7.99
CA GLN A 85 8.79 -0.04 9.32
C GLN A 85 7.70 -1.13 9.23
N PRO A 86 7.59 -2.00 10.27
CA PRO A 86 6.53 -2.99 10.32
C PRO A 86 5.17 -2.37 10.58
N VAL A 87 4.14 -2.98 10.04
CA VAL A 87 2.72 -2.73 10.28
C VAL A 87 2.01 -4.04 10.54
N TRP A 88 0.81 -3.98 11.15
CA TRP A 88 0.09 -5.17 11.59
C TRP A 88 -1.35 -5.16 11.12
N ARG A 89 -1.77 -6.25 10.47
CA ARG A 89 -3.13 -6.45 10.01
C ARG A 89 -3.59 -7.86 10.36
N ALA A 90 -4.79 -7.99 10.93
CA ALA A 90 -5.37 -9.27 11.29
C ALA A 90 -5.89 -10.07 10.07
N ASP A 91 -5.25 -9.92 8.93
CA ASP A 91 -5.53 -10.67 7.71
C ASP A 91 -5.42 -12.18 7.91
N ARG A 92 -6.17 -12.94 7.10
CA ARG A 92 -5.96 -14.38 7.00
C ARG A 92 -4.62 -14.64 6.32
N PRO A 93 -3.68 -15.34 6.98
CA PRO A 93 -2.38 -15.63 6.40
C PRO A 93 -2.48 -16.44 5.11
N GLN A 94 -1.73 -16.02 4.09
CA GLN A 94 -1.56 -16.75 2.84
C GLN A 94 -0.25 -16.32 2.17
N LYS A 95 0.15 -16.95 1.07
CA LYS A 95 1.37 -16.57 0.34
C LYS A 95 1.37 -15.07 0.00
N GLY A 96 2.39 -14.34 0.45
CA GLY A 96 2.51 -12.89 0.23
C GLY A 96 1.59 -12.01 1.09
N ARG A 97 0.88 -12.60 2.09
CA ARG A 97 0.04 -11.85 3.02
C ARG A 97 0.28 -12.34 4.44
N PHE A 98 0.85 -11.49 5.26
CA PHE A 98 1.27 -11.76 6.63
C PHE A 98 0.53 -10.83 7.59
N ARG A 99 0.50 -11.19 8.88
CA ARG A 99 -0.10 -10.35 9.92
C ARG A 99 0.82 -9.24 10.40
N GLU A 100 2.12 -9.44 10.26
CA GLU A 100 3.16 -8.44 10.44
C GLU A 100 3.98 -8.39 9.16
N PHE A 101 4.19 -7.19 8.60
CA PHE A 101 4.97 -6.99 7.40
C PHE A 101 5.51 -5.57 7.33
N PHE A 102 6.58 -5.38 6.58
CA PHE A 102 7.17 -4.06 6.37
C PHE A 102 6.45 -3.32 5.24
N GLN A 103 6.08 -2.08 5.50
CA GLN A 103 5.79 -1.09 4.46
C GLN A 103 7.03 -0.21 4.24
N CYS A 104 7.28 0.13 2.98
CA CYS A 104 8.29 1.10 2.57
C CYS A 104 7.55 2.24 1.91
N ASP A 105 7.19 3.25 2.67
CA ASP A 105 6.35 4.36 2.24
C ASP A 105 7.20 5.57 1.88
N ALA A 106 6.81 6.25 0.81
CA ALA A 106 7.33 7.57 0.41
C ALA A 106 6.14 8.53 0.23
N ASP A 107 6.16 9.65 0.93
CA ASP A 107 5.07 10.61 0.96
C ASP A 107 5.58 12.04 0.75
N VAL A 108 4.73 12.86 0.16
CA VAL A 108 4.87 14.31 0.06
C VAL A 108 3.63 14.96 0.62
N VAL A 109 3.77 15.87 1.58
CA VAL A 109 2.66 16.59 2.21
C VAL A 109 2.87 18.09 2.08
N GLY A 110 1.78 18.83 1.88
CA GLY A 110 1.79 20.29 1.75
C GLY A 110 1.93 20.80 0.31
N SER A 111 1.58 19.98 -0.68
CA SER A 111 1.53 20.38 -2.08
C SER A 111 0.32 19.78 -2.79
N THR A 112 -0.40 20.61 -3.55
CA THR A 112 -1.48 20.19 -4.45
C THR A 112 -1.00 19.93 -5.89
N SER A 113 0.30 20.10 -6.14
CA SER A 113 0.87 19.96 -7.47
C SER A 113 0.89 18.49 -7.91
N LEU A 114 0.37 18.21 -9.11
CA LEU A 114 0.37 16.88 -9.73
C LEU A 114 1.78 16.40 -10.14
N TRP A 115 2.78 17.27 -10.11
CA TRP A 115 4.18 16.87 -10.28
C TRP A 115 4.64 15.88 -9.19
N GLN A 116 3.97 15.87 -8.04
CA GLN A 116 4.30 14.92 -6.97
C GLN A 116 3.90 13.48 -7.37
N GLU A 117 2.77 13.30 -8.05
CA GLU A 117 2.38 12.01 -8.62
C GLU A 117 3.35 11.54 -9.69
N VAL A 118 3.77 12.45 -10.57
CA VAL A 118 4.77 12.15 -11.61
C VAL A 118 6.08 11.67 -10.98
N GLU A 119 6.57 12.38 -9.95
CA GLU A 119 7.79 12.02 -9.22
C GLU A 119 7.66 10.66 -8.52
N LEU A 120 6.51 10.36 -7.92
CA LEU A 120 6.29 9.08 -7.24
C LEU A 120 6.18 7.90 -8.21
N VAL A 121 5.60 8.09 -9.40
CA VAL A 121 5.62 7.05 -10.44
C VAL A 121 7.04 6.80 -10.95
N GLN A 122 7.83 7.85 -11.14
CA GLN A 122 9.24 7.71 -11.48
C GLN A 122 10.04 7.00 -10.37
N LEU A 123 9.70 7.24 -9.09
CA LEU A 123 10.31 6.52 -7.98
C LEU A 123 9.99 5.02 -8.02
N TYR A 124 8.75 4.63 -8.36
CA TYR A 124 8.41 3.23 -8.59
C TYR A 124 9.26 2.63 -9.69
N ASP A 125 9.32 3.30 -10.84
CA ASP A 125 10.10 2.83 -11.99
C ASP A 125 11.59 2.69 -11.67
N ALA A 126 12.18 3.68 -11.01
CA ALA A 126 13.59 3.66 -10.62
C ALA A 126 13.91 2.46 -9.72
N VAL A 127 13.06 2.19 -8.71
CA VAL A 127 13.26 1.07 -7.79
C VAL A 127 13.13 -0.28 -8.50
N PHE A 128 12.10 -0.49 -9.32
CA PHE A 128 11.92 -1.77 -10.01
C PHE A 128 12.95 -1.97 -11.13
N THR A 129 13.41 -0.90 -11.76
CA THR A 129 14.52 -0.94 -12.74
C THR A 129 15.82 -1.33 -12.06
N GLU A 130 16.15 -0.75 -10.91
CA GLU A 130 17.37 -1.08 -10.13
C GLU A 130 17.33 -2.52 -9.60
N LEU A 131 16.14 -3.00 -9.19
CA LEU A 131 15.95 -4.38 -8.77
C LEU A 131 15.98 -5.39 -9.94
N GLY A 132 16.02 -4.91 -11.18
CA GLY A 132 16.05 -5.77 -12.36
C GLY A 132 14.74 -6.51 -12.65
N ILE A 133 13.60 -6.04 -12.14
CA ILE A 133 12.30 -6.71 -12.29
C ILE A 133 11.62 -6.20 -13.56
N ASP A 134 11.60 -7.02 -14.60
CA ASP A 134 10.91 -6.73 -15.86
C ASP A 134 9.42 -7.08 -15.78
N GLY A 135 8.57 -6.36 -16.51
CA GLY A 135 7.14 -6.65 -16.64
C GLY A 135 6.27 -6.20 -15.44
N VAL A 136 6.78 -5.29 -14.62
CA VAL A 136 5.99 -4.60 -13.59
C VAL A 136 5.06 -3.61 -14.26
N VAL A 137 3.77 -3.62 -13.87
CA VAL A 137 2.76 -2.69 -14.37
C VAL A 137 2.32 -1.76 -13.26
N ILE A 138 2.47 -0.45 -13.48
CA ILE A 138 1.94 0.59 -12.60
C ILE A 138 0.56 0.97 -13.14
N LYS A 139 -0.49 0.53 -12.47
CA LYS A 139 -1.87 0.88 -12.75
C LYS A 139 -2.19 2.22 -12.09
N ILE A 140 -2.86 3.11 -12.84
CA ILE A 140 -3.31 4.41 -12.34
C ILE A 140 -4.80 4.61 -12.59
N ASN A 141 -5.49 5.20 -11.64
CA ASN A 141 -6.86 5.70 -11.77
C ASN A 141 -7.03 6.99 -10.93
N ASN A 142 -8.23 7.54 -10.87
CA ASN A 142 -8.54 8.71 -10.04
C ASN A 142 -9.90 8.53 -9.35
N ARG A 143 -9.96 8.84 -8.05
CA ARG A 143 -11.20 8.78 -7.26
C ARG A 143 -12.30 9.67 -7.81
N LYS A 144 -11.94 10.80 -8.42
CA LYS A 144 -12.87 11.72 -9.07
C LYS A 144 -13.51 11.11 -10.31
N ILE A 145 -12.78 10.30 -11.08
CA ILE A 145 -13.34 9.53 -12.20
C ILE A 145 -14.39 8.54 -11.69
N LEU A 146 -14.07 7.78 -10.64
CA LEU A 146 -15.02 6.83 -10.04
C LEU A 146 -16.27 7.53 -9.50
N ALA A 147 -16.11 8.70 -8.86
CA ALA A 147 -17.22 9.51 -8.40
C ALA A 147 -18.07 10.05 -9.57
N GLY A 148 -17.40 10.52 -10.63
CA GLY A 148 -18.04 10.99 -11.86
C GLY A 148 -18.84 9.89 -12.58
N ILE A 149 -18.30 8.68 -12.66
CA ILE A 149 -19.01 7.52 -13.21
C ILE A 149 -20.27 7.26 -12.39
N ALA A 150 -20.17 7.18 -11.05
CA ALA A 150 -21.32 6.98 -10.18
C ALA A 150 -22.39 8.09 -10.33
N GLU A 151 -21.97 9.35 -10.55
CA GLU A 151 -22.85 10.47 -10.83
C GLU A 151 -23.61 10.31 -12.14
N VAL A 152 -22.91 10.06 -13.25
CA VAL A 152 -23.48 9.92 -14.61
C VAL A 152 -24.46 8.75 -14.71
N ILE A 153 -24.22 7.67 -13.97
CA ILE A 153 -25.13 6.52 -13.93
C ILE A 153 -26.28 6.67 -12.92
N GLY A 154 -26.30 7.78 -12.15
CA GLY A 154 -27.33 8.02 -11.14
C GLY A 154 -27.20 7.15 -9.88
N ALA A 155 -25.98 6.71 -9.56
CA ALA A 155 -25.67 5.88 -8.39
C ALA A 155 -24.69 6.59 -7.40
N LYS A 156 -24.75 7.91 -7.31
CA LYS A 156 -23.85 8.73 -6.47
C LYS A 156 -23.93 8.34 -4.99
N ASP A 157 -25.10 8.02 -4.50
CA ASP A 157 -25.39 7.54 -3.14
C ASP A 157 -24.87 6.13 -2.88
N LYS A 158 -24.47 5.40 -3.92
CA LYS A 158 -23.97 4.02 -3.91
C LYS A 158 -22.51 3.90 -4.37
N LEU A 159 -21.77 5.01 -4.34
CA LEU A 159 -20.38 5.05 -4.81
C LEU A 159 -19.53 3.95 -4.19
N ILE A 160 -19.66 3.69 -2.89
CA ILE A 160 -18.89 2.65 -2.19
C ILE A 160 -19.27 1.26 -2.71
N ASP A 161 -20.57 0.96 -2.82
CA ASP A 161 -21.05 -0.33 -3.33
C ASP A 161 -20.61 -0.55 -4.78
N PHE A 162 -20.70 0.49 -5.60
CA PHE A 162 -20.22 0.50 -6.98
C PHE A 162 -18.73 0.19 -7.07
N THR A 163 -17.90 0.91 -6.32
CA THR A 163 -16.45 0.75 -6.36
C THR A 163 -16.00 -0.60 -5.81
N VAL A 164 -16.65 -1.12 -4.77
CA VAL A 164 -16.39 -2.45 -4.21
C VAL A 164 -16.75 -3.57 -5.19
N ALA A 165 -17.85 -3.43 -5.94
CA ALA A 165 -18.20 -4.41 -6.97
C ALA A 165 -17.21 -4.36 -8.13
N LEU A 166 -16.86 -3.16 -8.61
CA LEU A 166 -15.92 -2.96 -9.72
C LEU A 166 -14.54 -3.56 -9.42
N ASP A 167 -14.05 -3.42 -8.20
CA ASP A 167 -12.77 -3.97 -7.73
C ASP A 167 -12.67 -5.51 -7.81
N LYS A 168 -13.79 -6.16 -7.94
CA LYS A 168 -13.82 -7.62 -8.02
C LYS A 168 -13.81 -8.16 -9.45
N LEU A 169 -13.77 -7.26 -10.46
CA LEU A 169 -13.90 -7.65 -11.88
C LEU A 169 -12.91 -8.77 -12.26
N ASP A 170 -11.65 -8.65 -11.87
CA ASP A 170 -10.60 -9.65 -12.13
C ASP A 170 -10.88 -11.01 -11.47
N LYS A 171 -11.71 -11.05 -10.42
CA LYS A 171 -11.95 -12.25 -9.60
C LYS A 171 -13.23 -12.98 -9.96
N ILE A 172 -14.30 -12.22 -10.20
CA ILE A 172 -15.66 -12.78 -10.39
C ILE A 172 -16.19 -12.58 -11.82
N GLY A 173 -15.42 -11.87 -12.67
CA GLY A 173 -15.79 -11.56 -14.04
C GLY A 173 -16.93 -10.54 -14.14
N GLU A 174 -17.28 -10.15 -15.37
CA GLU A 174 -18.34 -9.17 -15.63
C GLU A 174 -19.70 -9.61 -15.07
N ASP A 175 -20.11 -10.84 -15.33
CA ASP A 175 -21.40 -11.34 -14.85
C ASP A 175 -21.52 -11.28 -13.32
N GLY A 176 -20.42 -11.61 -12.63
CA GLY A 176 -20.36 -11.52 -11.17
C GLY A 176 -20.48 -10.08 -10.66
N VAL A 177 -19.79 -9.14 -11.31
CA VAL A 177 -19.84 -7.71 -10.99
C VAL A 177 -21.24 -7.15 -11.24
N VAL A 178 -21.82 -7.44 -12.40
CA VAL A 178 -23.19 -7.02 -12.75
C VAL A 178 -24.20 -7.52 -11.71
N LYS A 179 -24.11 -8.81 -11.35
CA LYS A 179 -24.98 -9.39 -10.33
C LYS A 179 -24.84 -8.68 -8.98
N GLU A 180 -23.60 -8.44 -8.52
CA GLU A 180 -23.37 -7.74 -7.26
C GLU A 180 -23.90 -6.30 -7.30
N MET A 181 -23.72 -5.59 -8.40
CA MET A 181 -24.25 -4.24 -8.59
C MET A 181 -25.79 -4.21 -8.51
N LEU A 182 -26.48 -5.18 -9.14
CA LEU A 182 -27.94 -5.32 -9.06
C LEU A 182 -28.39 -5.60 -7.63
N GLU A 183 -27.72 -6.52 -6.92
CA GLU A 183 -28.01 -6.85 -5.51
C GLU A 183 -27.86 -5.63 -4.59
N LYS A 184 -26.96 -4.71 -4.91
CA LYS A 184 -26.76 -3.43 -4.24
C LYS A 184 -27.74 -2.34 -4.70
N GLY A 185 -28.64 -2.67 -5.63
CA GLY A 185 -29.71 -1.79 -6.13
C GLY A 185 -29.21 -0.73 -7.12
N ILE A 186 -28.10 -0.98 -7.82
CA ILE A 186 -27.71 -0.21 -9.01
C ILE A 186 -28.59 -0.71 -10.16
N SER A 187 -29.21 0.19 -10.90
CA SER A 187 -30.19 -0.18 -11.94
C SER A 187 -29.52 -0.81 -13.17
N GLU A 188 -30.24 -1.67 -13.90
CA GLU A 188 -29.79 -2.23 -15.17
C GLU A 188 -29.39 -1.14 -16.16
N THR A 189 -30.16 -0.06 -16.26
CA THR A 189 -29.84 1.07 -17.13
C THR A 189 -28.54 1.77 -16.77
N ALA A 190 -28.20 1.82 -15.49
CA ALA A 190 -26.92 2.33 -15.01
C ALA A 190 -25.78 1.39 -15.40
N ILE A 191 -25.98 0.08 -15.25
CA ILE A 191 -24.99 -0.95 -15.58
C ILE A 191 -24.69 -0.96 -17.09
N GLU A 192 -25.71 -0.86 -17.94
CA GLU A 192 -25.51 -0.78 -19.40
C GLU A 192 -24.64 0.43 -19.82
N LYS A 193 -24.76 1.56 -19.11
CA LYS A 193 -23.90 2.73 -19.38
C LYS A 193 -22.44 2.52 -19.05
N ILE A 194 -22.12 1.71 -18.03
CA ILE A 194 -20.74 1.46 -17.61
C ILE A 194 -20.12 0.23 -18.29
N ARG A 195 -20.91 -0.62 -18.92
CA ARG A 195 -20.43 -1.85 -19.56
C ARG A 195 -19.26 -1.61 -20.53
N PRO A 196 -19.25 -0.55 -21.37
CA PRO A 196 -18.09 -0.24 -22.19
C PRO A 196 -16.79 0.03 -21.42
N LEU A 197 -16.89 0.55 -20.17
CA LEU A 197 -15.72 0.83 -19.34
C LEU A 197 -15.08 -0.43 -18.76
N LEU A 198 -15.86 -1.52 -18.59
CA LEU A 198 -15.33 -2.80 -18.11
C LEU A 198 -14.38 -3.44 -19.12
N HIS A 199 -14.43 -3.01 -20.37
CA HIS A 199 -13.61 -3.51 -21.49
C HIS A 199 -12.73 -2.41 -22.11
N LEU A 200 -12.51 -1.32 -21.39
CA LEU A 200 -11.72 -0.20 -21.90
C LEU A 200 -10.30 -0.68 -22.24
N SER A 201 -9.91 -0.54 -23.50
CA SER A 201 -8.63 -1.02 -24.02
C SER A 201 -7.99 -0.01 -24.96
N GLY A 202 -6.73 -0.20 -25.31
CA GLY A 202 -5.98 0.71 -26.16
C GLY A 202 -4.96 1.56 -25.41
N SER A 203 -4.49 2.63 -26.02
CA SER A 203 -3.54 3.57 -25.40
C SER A 203 -4.19 4.34 -24.25
N ILE A 204 -3.39 4.87 -23.34
CA ILE A 204 -3.87 5.72 -22.23
C ILE A 204 -4.63 6.93 -22.78
N GLU A 205 -4.13 7.54 -23.87
CA GLU A 205 -4.79 8.66 -24.53
C GLU A 205 -6.19 8.31 -25.02
N SER A 206 -6.36 7.15 -25.73
CA SER A 206 -7.67 6.69 -26.18
C SER A 206 -8.62 6.41 -25.02
N LYS A 207 -8.12 5.80 -23.94
CA LYS A 207 -8.90 5.55 -22.72
C LYS A 207 -9.38 6.86 -22.07
N LEU A 208 -8.51 7.89 -22.02
CA LEU A 208 -8.86 9.21 -21.48
C LEU A 208 -9.90 9.91 -22.35
N GLU A 209 -9.82 9.82 -23.70
CA GLU A 209 -10.82 10.36 -24.61
C GLU A 209 -12.20 9.72 -24.39
N ASP A 210 -12.26 8.41 -24.24
CA ASP A 210 -13.52 7.70 -23.99
C ASP A 210 -14.11 8.03 -22.62
N LEU A 211 -13.26 8.16 -21.60
CA LEU A 211 -13.68 8.65 -20.28
C LEU A 211 -14.20 10.09 -20.34
N ALA A 212 -13.54 10.98 -21.08
CA ALA A 212 -13.99 12.37 -21.24
C ALA A 212 -15.37 12.46 -21.91
N LYS A 213 -15.64 11.61 -22.91
CA LYS A 213 -16.95 11.54 -23.57
C LYS A 213 -18.04 11.09 -22.58
N LEU A 214 -17.76 10.03 -21.80
CA LEU A 214 -18.72 9.51 -20.82
C LEU A 214 -18.97 10.49 -19.68
N LEU A 215 -17.93 11.17 -19.22
CA LEU A 215 -17.97 12.03 -18.03
C LEU A 215 -18.25 13.50 -18.35
N SER A 216 -18.61 13.82 -19.59
CA SER A 216 -18.88 15.21 -20.03
C SER A 216 -19.88 15.97 -19.16
N ASP A 217 -20.84 15.27 -18.56
CA ASP A 217 -21.86 15.85 -17.69
C ASP A 217 -21.45 15.87 -16.20
N SER A 218 -20.29 15.34 -15.84
CA SER A 218 -19.75 15.34 -14.48
C SER A 218 -18.55 16.25 -14.36
N GLN A 219 -18.68 17.36 -13.67
CA GLN A 219 -17.59 18.30 -13.43
C GLN A 219 -16.45 17.63 -12.62
N GLU A 220 -16.80 16.82 -11.62
CA GLU A 220 -15.82 16.08 -10.80
C GLU A 220 -15.10 15.01 -11.63
N GLY A 221 -15.84 14.27 -12.45
CA GLY A 221 -15.28 13.25 -13.34
C GLY A 221 -14.31 13.85 -14.36
N MET A 222 -14.69 14.96 -15.02
CA MET A 222 -13.82 15.66 -15.95
C MET A 222 -12.54 16.17 -15.30
N LYS A 223 -12.61 16.69 -14.08
CA LYS A 223 -11.41 17.08 -13.33
C LYS A 223 -10.47 15.88 -13.10
N GLY A 224 -11.01 14.70 -12.79
CA GLY A 224 -10.22 13.48 -12.68
C GLY A 224 -9.53 13.08 -13.98
N VAL A 225 -10.22 13.24 -15.13
CA VAL A 225 -9.64 12.99 -16.47
C VAL A 225 -8.51 13.97 -16.77
N GLU A 226 -8.69 15.27 -16.49
CA GLU A 226 -7.66 16.29 -16.65
C GLU A 226 -6.43 16.00 -15.79
N GLU A 227 -6.62 15.63 -14.53
CA GLU A 227 -5.52 15.27 -13.61
C GLU A 227 -4.72 14.07 -14.14
N LEU A 228 -5.41 12.99 -14.57
CA LEU A 228 -4.72 11.84 -15.17
C LEU A 228 -4.04 12.19 -16.49
N GLY A 229 -4.67 12.97 -17.35
CA GLY A 229 -4.08 13.43 -18.60
C GLY A 229 -2.77 14.21 -18.37
N PHE A 230 -2.74 15.08 -17.34
CA PHE A 230 -1.51 15.76 -16.94
C PHE A 230 -0.44 14.74 -16.50
N ILE A 231 -0.76 13.86 -15.55
CA ILE A 231 0.21 12.92 -14.98
C ILE A 231 0.78 12.00 -16.05
N THR A 232 -0.09 11.37 -16.85
CA THR A 232 0.32 10.37 -17.84
C THR A 232 1.13 10.98 -18.98
N SER A 233 0.74 12.16 -19.48
CA SER A 233 1.48 12.88 -20.53
C SER A 233 2.89 13.30 -20.07
N LYS A 234 3.06 13.68 -18.80
CA LYS A 234 4.38 13.99 -18.26
C LYS A 234 5.27 12.76 -18.11
N ILE A 235 4.69 11.66 -17.62
CA ILE A 235 5.40 10.38 -17.50
C ILE A 235 5.81 9.88 -18.90
N GLU A 236 4.93 9.95 -19.89
CA GLU A 236 5.25 9.58 -21.26
C GLU A 236 6.41 10.42 -21.82
N SER A 237 6.38 11.73 -21.59
CA SER A 237 7.45 12.64 -22.03
C SER A 237 8.79 12.38 -21.38
N LEU A 238 8.81 11.94 -20.11
CA LEU A 238 10.01 11.62 -19.36
C LEU A 238 10.54 10.19 -19.66
N GLY A 239 9.63 9.31 -20.06
CA GLY A 239 9.90 7.88 -20.24
C GLY A 239 9.98 7.12 -18.93
N LEU A 240 9.80 5.80 -19.01
CA LEU A 240 10.01 4.83 -17.95
C LEU A 240 11.09 3.83 -18.38
N GLY A 241 11.83 3.27 -17.42
CA GLY A 241 12.89 2.31 -17.67
C GLY A 241 12.34 0.92 -17.98
N LYS A 242 11.89 0.20 -16.95
CA LYS A 242 11.42 -1.19 -17.06
C LYS A 242 9.95 -1.38 -16.75
N THR A 243 9.30 -0.40 -16.13
CA THR A 243 7.89 -0.51 -15.78
C THR A 243 6.98 -0.02 -16.90
N ILE A 244 5.75 -0.49 -16.89
CA ILE A 244 4.70 -0.10 -17.82
C ILE A 244 3.65 0.68 -17.03
N LEU A 245 3.29 1.88 -17.50
CA LEU A 245 2.14 2.62 -16.96
C LEU A 245 0.88 2.19 -17.71
N ASP A 246 -0.20 1.89 -16.98
CA ASP A 246 -1.51 1.57 -17.54
C ASP A 246 -2.62 2.30 -16.79
N LEU A 247 -3.56 2.89 -17.54
CA LEU A 247 -4.78 3.44 -16.99
C LEU A 247 -5.80 2.32 -16.83
N ASP A 248 -6.16 2.00 -15.58
CA ASP A 248 -7.09 0.94 -15.24
C ASP A 248 -8.30 1.53 -14.50
N VAL A 249 -9.40 1.74 -15.21
CA VAL A 249 -10.63 2.31 -14.63
C VAL A 249 -11.29 1.40 -13.60
N THR A 250 -10.95 0.12 -13.60
CA THR A 250 -11.45 -0.85 -12.63
C THR A 250 -10.67 -0.82 -11.32
N LEU A 251 -9.51 -0.14 -11.30
CA LEU A 251 -8.77 0.11 -10.08
C LEU A 251 -9.60 1.03 -9.17
N ALA A 252 -10.37 0.43 -8.30
CA ALA A 252 -11.20 1.10 -7.32
C ALA A 252 -10.73 0.86 -5.89
N ARG A 253 -9.67 0.05 -5.73
CA ARG A 253 -9.03 -0.27 -4.45
C ARG A 253 -8.37 0.95 -3.83
N GLY A 254 -8.08 0.77 -2.60
CA GLY A 254 -7.34 1.72 -1.79
C GLY A 254 -8.10 2.06 -0.52
N LEU A 255 -7.40 2.72 0.35
CA LEU A 255 -7.96 3.17 1.62
C LEU A 255 -8.97 4.31 1.36
N ASN A 256 -10.00 4.37 2.17
CA ASN A 256 -11.10 5.32 1.99
C ASN A 256 -10.70 6.80 2.08
N TYR A 257 -9.47 7.07 2.49
CA TYR A 257 -8.96 8.44 2.59
C TYR A 257 -8.36 9.00 1.29
N TYR A 258 -8.26 8.21 0.20
CA TYR A 258 -7.80 8.75 -1.08
C TYR A 258 -8.85 9.63 -1.75
N THR A 259 -8.40 10.77 -2.29
CA THR A 259 -9.25 11.84 -2.85
C THR A 259 -8.96 12.15 -4.32
N GLY A 260 -7.84 11.73 -4.85
CA GLY A 260 -7.37 12.02 -6.22
C GLY A 260 -6.83 10.77 -6.92
N ALA A 261 -5.67 10.91 -7.55
CA ALA A 261 -4.99 9.79 -8.19
C ALA A 261 -4.73 8.64 -7.22
N ILE A 262 -4.92 7.42 -7.71
CA ILE A 262 -4.63 6.17 -6.99
C ILE A 262 -3.75 5.30 -7.86
N PHE A 263 -2.88 4.53 -7.20
CA PHE A 263 -1.89 3.67 -7.82
C PHE A 263 -1.99 2.25 -7.29
N GLU A 264 -1.79 1.28 -8.16
CA GLU A 264 -1.51 -0.10 -7.81
C GLU A 264 -0.36 -0.61 -8.69
N VAL A 265 0.62 -1.26 -8.08
CA VAL A 265 1.71 -1.87 -8.83
C VAL A 265 1.50 -3.37 -8.87
N ALA A 266 1.26 -3.90 -10.06
CA ALA A 266 1.10 -5.32 -10.29
C ALA A 266 2.47 -5.99 -10.50
N ALA A 267 2.66 -7.16 -9.87
CA ALA A 267 3.81 -8.01 -10.13
C ALA A 267 3.79 -8.51 -11.60
N PRO A 268 4.96 -8.90 -12.15
CA PRO A 268 4.99 -9.56 -13.44
C PRO A 268 4.03 -10.77 -13.49
N ALA A 269 3.26 -10.88 -14.57
CA ALA A 269 2.23 -11.91 -14.72
C ALA A 269 2.77 -13.34 -14.52
N SER A 270 4.04 -13.58 -14.87
CA SER A 270 4.73 -14.86 -14.70
C SER A 270 4.86 -15.32 -13.25
N VAL A 271 4.79 -14.39 -12.27
CA VAL A 271 4.98 -14.70 -10.85
C VAL A 271 3.67 -15.04 -10.15
N GLY A 272 2.54 -14.56 -10.64
CA GLY A 272 1.21 -14.84 -10.07
C GLY A 272 0.97 -14.27 -8.67
N LEU A 273 1.61 -13.14 -8.32
CA LEU A 273 1.57 -12.49 -7.00
C LEU A 273 0.71 -11.26 -7.09
N GLY A 274 -0.25 -10.91 -7.51
CA GLY A 274 -1.06 -9.67 -7.47
C GLY A 274 -0.25 -8.39 -7.19
N SER A 275 -0.80 -7.50 -6.39
CA SER A 275 -0.21 -6.18 -6.10
C SER A 275 1.06 -6.26 -5.25
N ILE A 276 2.11 -5.54 -5.65
CA ILE A 276 3.39 -5.39 -4.93
C ILE A 276 3.66 -3.97 -4.46
N GLY A 277 2.76 -3.05 -4.75
CA GLY A 277 2.82 -1.67 -4.30
C GLY A 277 1.49 -0.97 -4.52
N GLY A 278 1.32 0.20 -3.94
CA GLY A 278 0.13 1.00 -4.12
C GLY A 278 0.25 2.34 -3.41
N GLY A 279 -0.68 3.24 -3.70
CA GLY A 279 -0.67 4.57 -3.11
C GLY A 279 -1.78 5.47 -3.64
N GLY A 280 -1.68 6.76 -3.35
CA GLY A 280 -2.61 7.74 -3.89
C GLY A 280 -2.55 9.09 -3.16
N ARG A 281 -3.34 10.03 -3.68
CA ARG A 281 -3.52 11.37 -3.10
C ARG A 281 -4.55 11.35 -1.99
N TYR A 282 -4.23 12.03 -0.88
CA TYR A 282 -5.08 12.18 0.31
C TYR A 282 -5.07 13.66 0.75
N ASP A 283 -6.12 14.40 0.40
CA ASP A 283 -6.16 15.86 0.64
C ASP A 283 -6.67 16.21 2.06
N ASP A 284 -7.49 15.36 2.66
CA ASP A 284 -8.18 15.67 3.93
C ASP A 284 -7.68 14.86 5.13
N LEU A 285 -6.65 14.04 4.96
CA LEU A 285 -6.20 13.13 6.03
C LEU A 285 -5.69 13.88 7.26
N THR A 286 -4.97 14.99 7.08
CA THR A 286 -4.53 15.86 8.17
C THR A 286 -5.68 16.58 8.85
N GLY A 287 -6.78 16.83 8.12
CA GLY A 287 -8.00 17.46 8.63
C GLY A 287 -8.66 16.67 9.75
N ILE A 288 -8.53 15.33 9.74
CA ILE A 288 -9.01 14.45 10.82
C ILE A 288 -8.33 14.77 12.16
N PHE A 289 -7.11 15.28 12.12
CA PHE A 289 -6.30 15.66 13.28
C PHE A 289 -6.27 17.17 13.54
N GLY A 290 -7.14 17.95 12.85
CA GLY A 290 -7.33 19.37 13.09
C GLY A 290 -6.60 20.31 12.13
N LEU A 291 -5.77 19.83 11.21
CA LEU A 291 -5.07 20.66 10.23
C LEU A 291 -5.69 20.45 8.82
N LYS A 292 -6.61 21.36 8.46
CA LYS A 292 -7.32 21.32 7.19
C LYS A 292 -6.49 21.89 6.04
N ASN A 293 -6.85 21.49 4.80
CA ASN A 293 -6.29 22.03 3.55
C ASN A 293 -4.80 21.70 3.35
N ILE A 294 -4.32 20.62 3.91
CA ILE A 294 -2.97 20.10 3.66
C ILE A 294 -3.09 18.85 2.80
N SER A 295 -2.83 19.03 1.51
CA SER A 295 -2.81 17.92 0.55
C SER A 295 -1.59 17.04 0.76
N GLY A 296 -1.75 15.75 0.58
CA GLY A 296 -0.67 14.77 0.58
C GLY A 296 -0.85 13.74 -0.52
N VAL A 297 0.23 13.17 -0.94
CA VAL A 297 0.28 12.02 -1.86
C VAL A 297 1.40 11.10 -1.43
N GLY A 298 1.17 9.81 -1.47
CA GLY A 298 2.18 8.83 -1.06
C GLY A 298 2.02 7.50 -1.74
N ILE A 299 3.12 6.77 -1.76
CA ILE A 299 3.22 5.41 -2.29
C ILE A 299 3.85 4.48 -1.26
N SER A 300 3.54 3.20 -1.38
CA SER A 300 4.10 2.14 -0.55
C SER A 300 4.60 1.00 -1.42
N PHE A 301 5.80 0.50 -1.13
CA PHE A 301 6.33 -0.73 -1.69
C PHE A 301 6.04 -1.89 -0.73
N GLY A 302 5.48 -2.97 -1.25
CA GLY A 302 5.21 -4.19 -0.51
C GLY A 302 6.47 -5.04 -0.35
N LEU A 303 7.37 -4.68 0.57
CA LEU A 303 8.72 -5.27 0.71
C LEU A 303 8.72 -6.80 0.63
N VAL A 304 7.86 -7.46 1.41
CA VAL A 304 7.81 -8.93 1.46
C VAL A 304 7.34 -9.53 0.13
N ARG A 305 6.41 -8.87 -0.56
CA ARG A 305 5.95 -9.34 -1.88
C ARG A 305 7.00 -9.13 -2.95
N ILE A 306 7.73 -8.00 -2.91
CA ILE A 306 8.87 -7.75 -3.80
C ILE A 306 9.95 -8.79 -3.55
N TYR A 307 10.25 -9.15 -2.29
CA TYR A 307 11.16 -10.25 -1.96
C TYR A 307 10.74 -11.57 -2.64
N LEU A 308 9.46 -11.94 -2.54
CA LEU A 308 8.94 -13.15 -3.19
C LEU A 308 8.99 -13.09 -4.72
N VAL A 309 8.88 -11.89 -5.32
CA VAL A 309 9.08 -11.70 -6.77
C VAL A 309 10.53 -11.93 -7.14
N LEU A 310 11.48 -11.34 -6.40
CA LEU A 310 12.91 -11.52 -6.62
C LEU A 310 13.32 -12.99 -6.48
N GLU A 311 12.78 -13.69 -5.48
CA GLU A 311 13.00 -15.12 -5.28
C GLU A 311 12.45 -15.95 -6.46
N ALA A 312 11.22 -15.70 -6.88
CA ALA A 312 10.58 -16.41 -7.99
C ALA A 312 11.30 -16.21 -9.35
N LEU A 313 11.89 -15.03 -9.53
CA LEU A 313 12.65 -14.67 -10.74
C LEU A 313 14.16 -14.97 -10.64
N ASN A 314 14.64 -15.51 -9.51
CA ASN A 314 16.08 -15.76 -9.24
C ASN A 314 16.95 -14.51 -9.41
N LEU A 315 16.47 -13.35 -8.96
CA LEU A 315 17.15 -12.06 -9.10
C LEU A 315 18.05 -11.70 -7.91
N PHE A 316 18.13 -12.54 -6.86
CA PHE A 316 19.05 -12.29 -5.77
C PHE A 316 20.50 -12.50 -6.22
N PRO A 317 21.42 -11.57 -5.91
CA PRO A 317 22.83 -11.76 -6.20
C PRO A 317 23.39 -12.99 -5.46
N GLU A 318 24.29 -13.72 -6.08
CA GLU A 318 24.96 -14.88 -5.47
C GLU A 318 25.64 -14.55 -4.13
N THR A 319 26.06 -13.30 -3.96
CA THR A 319 26.68 -12.79 -2.73
C THR A 319 25.77 -12.83 -1.51
N VAL A 320 24.44 -12.87 -1.69
CA VAL A 320 23.47 -13.00 -0.57
C VAL A 320 23.56 -14.38 0.07
N ASN A 321 23.92 -15.40 -0.69
CA ASN A 321 24.06 -16.79 -0.22
C ASN A 321 25.45 -17.10 0.36
N SER A 322 26.39 -16.16 0.26
CA SER A 322 27.75 -16.33 0.77
C SER A 322 27.84 -15.84 2.22
N VAL A 323 27.68 -16.75 3.17
CA VAL A 323 27.71 -16.40 4.60
C VAL A 323 29.14 -16.09 5.07
N ALA A 324 30.11 -16.87 4.68
CA ALA A 324 31.52 -16.65 5.04
C ALA A 324 32.46 -16.86 3.85
N LYS A 325 33.50 -16.00 3.74
CA LYS A 325 34.60 -16.17 2.76
C LYS A 325 35.61 -17.24 3.16
N ALA A 326 35.72 -17.51 4.46
CA ALA A 326 36.53 -18.58 5.00
C ALA A 326 35.87 -19.16 6.25
N LEU A 327 35.91 -20.48 6.37
CA LEU A 327 35.45 -21.23 7.54
C LEU A 327 36.70 -21.92 8.15
N PHE A 328 36.98 -21.64 9.42
CA PHE A 328 37.99 -22.32 10.20
C PHE A 328 37.34 -23.51 10.92
N LEU A 329 37.99 -24.65 10.93
CA LEU A 329 37.50 -25.83 11.61
C LEU A 329 38.12 -25.94 13.00
N ASN A 330 37.33 -26.36 13.98
CA ASN A 330 37.75 -26.62 15.35
C ASN A 330 38.31 -28.04 15.45
N TYR A 331 39.60 -28.20 15.70
CA TYR A 331 40.26 -29.50 15.95
C TYR A 331 40.65 -29.68 17.42
N GLY A 332 40.36 -28.71 18.27
CA GLY A 332 40.67 -28.71 19.69
C GLY A 332 40.84 -27.29 20.22
N GLU A 333 41.13 -27.16 21.51
CA GLU A 333 41.18 -25.87 22.18
C GLU A 333 42.36 -24.99 21.69
N GLU A 334 43.55 -25.59 21.54
CA GLU A 334 44.75 -24.84 21.10
C GLU A 334 44.63 -24.37 19.65
N GLU A 335 44.17 -25.25 18.75
CA GLU A 335 43.95 -24.95 17.34
C GLU A 335 42.86 -23.89 17.17
N SER A 336 41.81 -23.98 17.97
CA SER A 336 40.73 -22.98 17.93
C SER A 336 41.17 -21.61 18.43
N LEU A 337 42.03 -21.57 19.45
CA LEU A 337 42.63 -20.31 19.91
C LEU A 337 43.50 -19.67 18.82
N PHE A 338 44.32 -20.48 18.14
CA PHE A 338 45.10 -19.99 17.01
C PHE A 338 44.24 -19.52 15.86
N ALA A 339 43.20 -20.29 15.51
CA ALA A 339 42.21 -19.90 14.49
C ALA A 339 41.53 -18.58 14.83
N MET A 340 41.11 -18.39 16.11
CA MET A 340 40.48 -17.18 16.56
C MET A 340 41.38 -15.94 16.46
N GLN A 341 42.67 -16.09 16.69
CA GLN A 341 43.64 -15.00 16.46
C GLN A 341 43.70 -14.58 14.98
N ALA A 342 43.68 -15.55 14.06
CA ALA A 342 43.61 -15.28 12.62
C ALA A 342 42.28 -14.66 12.22
N ILE A 343 41.16 -15.21 12.70
CA ILE A 343 39.80 -14.70 12.47
C ILE A 343 39.69 -13.24 12.92
N THR A 344 40.25 -12.90 14.09
CA THR A 344 40.22 -11.53 14.61
C THR A 344 40.89 -10.55 13.66
N LYS A 345 42.06 -10.93 13.10
CA LYS A 345 42.78 -10.11 12.13
C LYS A 345 42.04 -9.97 10.81
N LEU A 346 41.42 -11.06 10.31
CA LEU A 346 40.63 -11.06 9.09
C LEU A 346 39.33 -10.23 9.23
N ARG A 347 38.68 -10.32 10.37
CA ARG A 347 37.50 -9.47 10.67
C ARG A 347 37.84 -8.00 10.75
N ALA A 348 39.04 -7.65 11.29
CA ALA A 348 39.53 -6.27 11.30
C ALA A 348 39.73 -5.71 9.87
N SER A 349 40.03 -6.56 8.89
CA SER A 349 40.09 -6.21 7.46
C SER A 349 38.73 -6.33 6.72
N ARG A 350 37.63 -6.43 7.47
CA ARG A 350 36.23 -6.56 6.95
C ARG A 350 35.99 -7.84 6.13
N MET A 351 36.77 -8.89 6.34
CA MET A 351 36.49 -10.19 5.75
C MET A 351 35.48 -10.96 6.60
N THR A 352 34.47 -11.51 5.97
CA THR A 352 33.48 -12.38 6.65
C THR A 352 34.10 -13.76 6.84
N VAL A 353 34.39 -14.13 8.08
CA VAL A 353 35.02 -15.39 8.45
C VAL A 353 34.36 -15.96 9.70
N GLU A 354 34.30 -17.28 9.79
CA GLU A 354 33.67 -18.03 10.89
C GLU A 354 34.57 -19.13 11.40
N LEU A 355 34.39 -19.50 12.67
CA LEU A 355 34.88 -20.74 13.26
C LEU A 355 33.71 -21.71 13.37
N TYR A 356 33.84 -22.92 12.84
CA TYR A 356 32.95 -24.00 13.14
C TYR A 356 33.10 -24.38 14.62
N PRO A 357 32.07 -24.22 15.47
CA PRO A 357 32.25 -24.24 16.93
C PRO A 357 32.51 -25.62 17.50
N ASP A 358 31.93 -26.65 16.92
CA ASP A 358 32.07 -28.01 17.41
C ASP A 358 33.38 -28.67 16.92
N THR A 359 33.90 -29.58 17.72
CA THR A 359 35.09 -30.32 17.34
C THR A 359 34.85 -31.14 16.09
N ALA A 360 35.57 -30.84 15.01
CA ALA A 360 35.49 -31.60 13.77
C ALA A 360 36.04 -33.02 13.99
N LYS A 361 35.27 -34.03 13.57
CA LYS A 361 35.78 -35.41 13.53
C LYS A 361 36.65 -35.56 12.28
N THR A 362 37.82 -36.06 12.48
CA THR A 362 38.76 -36.45 11.39
C THR A 362 38.19 -37.62 10.59
#